data_2a5dd50e29edb6522cc7137c50ed4f59
#
_entry.id   2a5dd50e29edb6522cc7137c50ed4f59
#
_cell.length_a   1.000
_cell.length_b   1.000
_cell.length_c   1.000
_cell.angle_alpha   90.00
_cell.angle_beta   90.00
_cell.angle_gamma   90.00
#
_symmetry.space_group_name_H-M   'P 1'
#
loop_
_entity.id
_entity.type
_entity.pdbx_description
1 polymer ?
#
loop_
_entity_poly.entity_id
_entity_poly.type
_entity_poly.pdbx_seq_one_letter_code
_entity_poly.pdbx_strand_id
1 'polypeptide(L)'
;AFIGIGALMYYPHAQYNDKWYYLRPLQTEGTENAYDEMAIAVPFGLGANITLNKKFRIGFEAGYRFSFTDYLDDVSTDYAADTELPYLESFLFADRSGEVYAKGNTEGLPDPNYYGYNEKNQKGAIRGNPDTNDGYLLFQFNFSYVINSGNSFYKSRYGSIVNRKRKRRKF
;
A
#
# COMPACT_ATOMS: atom_id res chain seq x y z
N ALA A 1 15.96 5.02 -11.58
CA ALA A 1 14.51 4.92 -11.67
C ALA A 1 14.11 3.48 -11.91
N PHE A 2 12.96 3.11 -11.43
CA PHE A 2 12.38 1.79 -11.69
C PHE A 2 10.87 1.92 -11.96
N ILE A 3 10.34 0.97 -12.70
CA ILE A 3 8.92 0.69 -12.89
C ILE A 3 8.76 -0.82 -13.05
N GLY A 4 7.66 -1.36 -12.56
CA GLY A 4 7.40 -2.80 -12.64
C GLY A 4 5.91 -3.13 -12.61
N ILE A 5 5.62 -4.42 -12.59
CA ILE A 5 4.30 -4.97 -12.33
C ILE A 5 4.45 -6.10 -11.32
N GLY A 6 3.51 -6.23 -10.40
CA GLY A 6 3.53 -7.27 -9.37
C GLY A 6 2.15 -7.60 -8.85
N ALA A 7 2.08 -8.71 -8.11
CA ALA A 7 0.93 -9.04 -7.29
C ALA A 7 1.13 -8.45 -5.88
N LEU A 8 0.08 -7.85 -5.34
CA LEU A 8 0.00 -7.34 -3.98
C LEU A 8 -0.97 -8.21 -3.21
N MET A 9 -0.53 -8.75 -2.08
CA MET A 9 -1.41 -9.39 -1.10
C MET A 9 -1.59 -8.43 0.07
N TYR A 10 -2.83 -8.23 0.49
CA TYR A 10 -3.16 -7.27 1.54
C TYR A 10 -4.21 -7.84 2.50
N TYR A 11 -4.08 -7.43 3.76
CA TYR A 11 -4.89 -7.95 4.85
C TYR A 11 -5.28 -6.76 5.75
N PRO A 12 -6.35 -6.01 5.43
CA PRO A 12 -6.77 -4.88 6.25
C PRO A 12 -7.21 -5.34 7.63
N HIS A 13 -6.71 -4.65 8.65
CA HIS A 13 -7.04 -4.93 10.05
C HIS A 13 -7.44 -3.64 10.76
N ALA A 14 -8.41 -3.74 11.65
CA ALA A 14 -8.76 -2.68 12.57
C ALA A 14 -8.71 -3.14 14.03
N GLN A 15 -8.41 -2.20 14.92
CA GLN A 15 -8.36 -2.46 16.34
C GLN A 15 -9.68 -2.04 17.02
N TYR A 16 -10.20 -2.92 17.87
CA TYR A 16 -11.33 -2.64 18.74
C TYR A 16 -11.11 -3.31 20.10
N ASN A 17 -11.22 -2.55 21.20
CA ASN A 17 -10.97 -3.03 22.57
C ASN A 17 -9.64 -3.81 22.69
N ASP A 18 -8.54 -3.20 22.24
CA ASP A 18 -7.18 -3.74 22.26
C ASP A 18 -6.96 -5.05 21.49
N LYS A 19 -7.96 -5.49 20.73
CA LYS A 19 -7.89 -6.68 19.87
C LYS A 19 -7.90 -6.28 18.39
N TRP A 20 -7.04 -6.93 17.58
CA TRP A 20 -7.01 -6.75 16.13
C TRP A 20 -7.98 -7.71 15.45
N TYR A 21 -8.74 -7.19 14.50
CA TYR A 21 -9.69 -7.94 13.69
C TYR A 21 -9.32 -7.81 12.23
N TYR A 22 -9.34 -8.92 11.52
CA TYR A 22 -9.18 -8.96 10.08
C TYR A 22 -10.51 -8.59 9.42
N LEU A 23 -10.53 -7.55 8.58
CA LEU A 23 -11.77 -6.91 8.13
C LEU A 23 -12.43 -7.62 6.95
N ARG A 24 -11.64 -8.13 5.98
CA ARG A 24 -12.19 -8.74 4.75
C ARG A 24 -13.30 -9.78 4.99
N PRO A 25 -13.17 -10.76 5.90
CA PRO A 25 -14.23 -11.72 6.14
C PRO A 25 -15.49 -11.11 6.74
N LEU A 26 -15.37 -9.93 7.35
CA LEU A 26 -16.48 -9.24 7.98
C LEU A 26 -17.40 -8.55 6.98
N GLN A 27 -16.93 -8.33 5.74
CA GLN A 27 -17.71 -7.72 4.65
C GLN A 27 -18.42 -6.44 5.11
N THR A 28 -17.64 -5.49 5.60
CA THR A 28 -18.12 -4.26 6.26
C THR A 28 -18.95 -3.34 5.36
N GLU A 29 -18.89 -3.53 4.05
CA GLU A 29 -19.70 -2.83 3.04
C GLU A 29 -20.80 -3.73 2.43
N GLY A 30 -21.16 -4.82 3.13
CA GLY A 30 -22.15 -5.78 2.69
C GLY A 30 -21.59 -6.93 1.86
N THR A 31 -22.39 -8.00 1.75
CA THR A 31 -21.98 -9.24 1.08
C THR A 31 -21.79 -9.08 -0.42
N GLU A 32 -22.43 -8.10 -1.04
CA GLU A 32 -22.30 -7.82 -2.48
C GLU A 32 -20.98 -7.18 -2.86
N ASN A 33 -20.33 -6.51 -1.89
CA ASN A 33 -19.05 -5.81 -2.05
C ASN A 33 -17.84 -6.62 -1.53
N ALA A 34 -17.97 -7.94 -1.53
CA ALA A 34 -16.85 -8.81 -1.14
C ALA A 34 -15.69 -8.69 -2.13
N TYR A 35 -14.46 -8.52 -1.62
CA TYR A 35 -13.25 -8.33 -2.42
C TYR A 35 -12.20 -9.41 -2.17
N ASP A 36 -11.21 -9.50 -3.05
CA ASP A 36 -10.12 -10.48 -2.98
C ASP A 36 -8.94 -9.98 -2.12
N GLU A 37 -8.13 -10.92 -1.61
CA GLU A 37 -6.90 -10.62 -0.85
C GLU A 37 -5.72 -10.24 -1.75
N MET A 38 -5.89 -10.33 -3.04
CA MET A 38 -4.83 -10.12 -4.02
C MET A 38 -5.26 -9.15 -5.10
N ALA A 39 -4.39 -8.20 -5.39
CA ALA A 39 -4.55 -7.25 -6.49
C ALA A 39 -3.26 -7.13 -7.31
N ILE A 40 -3.40 -6.65 -8.53
CA ILE A 40 -2.25 -6.24 -9.33
C ILE A 40 -1.80 -4.86 -8.85
N ALA A 41 -0.49 -4.63 -8.83
CA ALA A 41 0.09 -3.32 -8.52
C ALA A 41 1.19 -2.95 -9.50
N VAL A 42 1.33 -1.66 -9.75
CA VAL A 42 2.40 -1.05 -10.55
C VAL A 42 3.28 -0.22 -9.63
N PRO A 43 4.42 -0.77 -9.17
CA PRO A 43 5.43 -0.01 -8.46
C PRO A 43 6.26 0.84 -9.42
N PHE A 44 6.51 2.09 -9.07
CA PHE A 44 7.46 2.97 -9.76
C PHE A 44 8.13 3.92 -8.78
N GLY A 45 9.35 4.34 -9.08
CA GLY A 45 10.09 5.20 -8.16
C GLY A 45 11.49 5.57 -8.59
N LEU A 46 12.16 6.27 -7.67
CA LEU A 46 13.52 6.75 -7.82
C LEU A 46 14.36 6.32 -6.63
N GLY A 47 15.60 5.97 -6.89
CA GLY A 47 16.56 5.65 -5.83
C GLY A 47 17.96 6.17 -6.16
N ALA A 48 18.71 6.43 -5.11
CA ALA A 48 20.11 6.80 -5.20
C ALA A 48 20.95 5.96 -4.23
N ASN A 49 22.15 5.56 -4.69
CA ASN A 49 23.09 4.81 -3.88
C ASN A 49 24.44 5.52 -3.88
N ILE A 50 25.02 5.71 -2.69
CA ILE A 50 26.33 6.29 -2.49
C ILE A 50 27.25 5.23 -1.89
N THR A 51 28.44 5.04 -2.47
CA THR A 51 29.45 4.13 -1.93
C THR A 51 30.55 4.92 -1.24
N LEU A 52 30.69 4.71 0.07
CA LEU A 52 31.70 5.34 0.90
C LEU A 52 32.87 4.36 1.15
N ASN A 53 34.11 4.85 0.98
CA ASN A 53 35.34 4.11 1.26
C ASN A 53 35.42 2.71 0.61
N LYS A 54 34.73 2.51 -0.54
CA LYS A 54 34.63 1.22 -1.26
C LYS A 54 34.07 0.05 -0.43
N LYS A 55 33.66 0.28 0.79
CA LYS A 55 33.16 -0.75 1.73
C LYS A 55 31.72 -0.52 2.17
N PHE A 56 31.34 0.72 2.37
CA PHE A 56 29.99 1.05 2.82
C PHE A 56 29.15 1.57 1.66
N ARG A 57 27.95 1.08 1.56
CA ARG A 57 26.98 1.58 0.59
C ARG A 57 25.72 2.00 1.33
N ILE A 58 25.32 3.25 1.10
CA ILE A 58 24.09 3.82 1.63
C ILE A 58 23.19 4.10 0.46
N GLY A 59 21.95 3.63 0.54
CA GLY A 59 20.94 3.85 -0.47
C GLY A 59 19.69 4.48 0.11
N PHE A 60 19.04 5.28 -0.68
CA PHE A 60 17.69 5.80 -0.44
C PHE A 60 16.84 5.54 -1.67
N GLU A 61 15.61 5.10 -1.44
CA GLU A 61 14.64 4.86 -2.48
C GLU A 61 13.28 5.43 -2.05
N ALA A 62 12.62 6.14 -2.95
CA ALA A 62 11.26 6.60 -2.82
C ALA A 62 10.44 6.02 -3.97
N GLY A 63 9.38 5.30 -3.65
CA GLY A 63 8.53 4.65 -4.62
C GLY A 63 7.05 4.83 -4.30
N TYR A 64 6.25 4.92 -5.35
CA TYR A 64 4.81 4.84 -5.27
C TYR A 64 4.33 3.50 -5.82
N ARG A 65 3.36 2.89 -5.18
CA ARG A 65 2.69 1.69 -5.65
C ARG A 65 1.23 2.00 -5.90
N PHE A 66 0.88 2.06 -7.17
CA PHE A 66 -0.50 2.14 -7.61
C PHE A 66 -1.08 0.71 -7.62
N SER A 67 -2.18 0.47 -6.93
CA SER A 67 -2.87 -0.81 -6.93
C SER A 67 -4.11 -0.76 -7.84
N PHE A 68 -4.53 -1.90 -8.35
CA PHE A 68 -5.78 -2.02 -9.10
C PHE A 68 -6.91 -2.54 -8.19
N THR A 69 -6.96 -2.01 -6.97
CA THR A 69 -8.03 -2.22 -6.01
C THR A 69 -8.25 -0.95 -5.20
N ASP A 70 -9.45 -0.76 -4.73
CA ASP A 70 -9.88 0.32 -3.83
C ASP A 70 -10.21 -0.22 -2.42
N TYR A 71 -9.73 -1.42 -2.10
CA TYR A 71 -9.99 -2.09 -0.83
C TYR A 71 -8.74 -2.35 0.02
N LEU A 72 -7.65 -1.57 -0.19
CA LEU A 72 -6.44 -1.76 0.64
C LEU A 72 -6.70 -1.51 2.13
N ASP A 73 -7.66 -0.62 2.43
CA ASP A 73 -8.07 -0.25 3.77
C ASP A 73 -9.48 -0.73 4.16
N ASP A 74 -10.10 -1.62 3.36
CA ASP A 74 -11.46 -2.13 3.55
C ASP A 74 -12.59 -1.11 3.27
N VAL A 75 -12.28 -0.03 2.55
CA VAL A 75 -13.24 1.05 2.26
C VAL A 75 -13.25 1.39 0.78
N SER A 76 -14.42 1.38 0.14
CA SER A 76 -14.56 1.72 -1.28
C SER A 76 -15.89 2.42 -1.60
N THR A 77 -17.01 1.91 -1.11
CA THR A 77 -18.35 2.27 -1.57
C THR A 77 -19.14 3.06 -0.52
N ASP A 78 -20.41 2.77 -0.39
CA ASP A 78 -21.34 3.38 0.56
C ASP A 78 -21.48 2.51 1.83
N TYR A 79 -22.00 3.09 2.91
CA TYR A 79 -22.36 2.32 4.10
C TYR A 79 -23.46 1.32 3.79
N ALA A 80 -23.25 0.06 4.18
CA ALA A 80 -24.20 -1.02 3.99
C ALA A 80 -25.38 -0.92 4.97
N ALA A 81 -26.53 -1.47 4.59
CA ALA A 81 -27.63 -1.67 5.51
C ALA A 81 -27.31 -2.78 6.51
N ASP A 82 -27.88 -2.69 7.72
CA ASP A 82 -27.72 -3.71 8.75
C ASP A 82 -28.13 -5.12 8.26
N THR A 83 -29.12 -5.19 7.37
CA THR A 83 -29.59 -6.46 6.80
C THR A 83 -28.62 -7.11 5.80
N GLU A 84 -27.62 -6.35 5.33
CA GLU A 84 -26.60 -6.80 4.38
C GLU A 84 -25.32 -7.26 5.06
N LEU A 85 -25.20 -7.01 6.35
CA LEU A 85 -24.03 -7.36 7.16
C LEU A 85 -24.14 -8.81 7.68
N PRO A 86 -23.15 -9.68 7.36
CA PRO A 86 -23.31 -11.13 7.61
C PRO A 86 -23.07 -11.54 9.06
N TYR A 87 -22.31 -10.76 9.84
CA TYR A 87 -21.88 -11.12 11.19
C TYR A 87 -22.10 -10.00 12.18
N LEU A 88 -22.22 -10.33 13.47
CA LEU A 88 -22.32 -9.35 14.55
C LEU A 88 -21.08 -8.42 14.59
N GLU A 89 -19.91 -8.97 14.34
CA GLU A 89 -18.67 -8.21 14.28
C GLU A 89 -18.65 -7.23 13.12
N SER A 90 -19.34 -7.52 12.01
CA SER A 90 -19.44 -6.61 10.87
C SER A 90 -20.02 -5.26 11.26
N PHE A 91 -21.03 -5.23 12.13
CA PHE A 91 -21.66 -3.99 12.63
C PHE A 91 -20.66 -3.10 13.39
N LEU A 92 -19.70 -3.71 14.10
CA LEU A 92 -18.70 -2.95 14.85
C LEU A 92 -17.73 -2.19 13.95
N PHE A 93 -17.54 -2.64 12.72
CA PHE A 93 -16.54 -2.09 11.78
C PHE A 93 -17.17 -1.41 10.57
N ALA A 94 -18.43 -1.71 10.23
CA ALA A 94 -19.14 -1.09 9.12
C ALA A 94 -19.28 0.42 9.31
N ASP A 95 -19.68 0.87 10.53
CA ASP A 95 -19.79 2.28 10.87
C ASP A 95 -19.13 2.58 12.22
N ARG A 96 -17.98 3.25 12.19
CA ARG A 96 -17.24 3.72 13.37
C ARG A 96 -17.30 5.23 13.57
N SER A 97 -18.14 5.92 12.83
CA SER A 97 -18.30 7.38 12.94
C SER A 97 -18.71 7.83 14.35
N GLY A 98 -19.52 7.02 15.02
CA GLY A 98 -19.93 7.25 16.42
C GLY A 98 -18.77 7.36 17.42
N GLU A 99 -17.63 6.72 17.17
CA GLU A 99 -16.45 6.82 18.04
C GLU A 99 -15.81 8.22 18.00
N VAL A 100 -15.88 8.90 16.88
CA VAL A 100 -15.36 10.26 16.70
C VAL A 100 -16.23 11.24 17.47
N TYR A 101 -17.57 11.11 17.38
CA TYR A 101 -18.52 11.93 18.10
C TYR A 101 -18.43 11.72 19.63
N ALA A 102 -18.28 10.48 20.06
CA ALA A 102 -18.13 10.14 21.47
C ALA A 102 -16.90 10.77 22.13
N LYS A 103 -15.85 11.04 21.35
CA LYS A 103 -14.62 11.73 21.82
C LYS A 103 -14.77 13.26 21.88
N GLY A 104 -15.94 13.82 21.56
CA GLY A 104 -16.22 15.26 21.60
C GLY A 104 -15.50 16.08 20.52
N ASN A 105 -14.89 15.44 19.54
CA ASN A 105 -14.20 16.11 18.44
C ASN A 105 -15.16 16.35 17.27
N THR A 106 -16.17 17.21 17.51
CA THR A 106 -17.27 17.46 16.55
C THR A 106 -17.05 18.72 15.69
N GLU A 107 -15.98 19.47 15.94
CA GLU A 107 -15.72 20.73 15.24
C GLU A 107 -15.32 20.45 13.78
N GLY A 108 -16.14 20.91 12.84
CA GLY A 108 -15.94 20.74 11.41
C GLY A 108 -16.39 19.40 10.83
N LEU A 109 -16.98 18.52 11.63
CA LEU A 109 -17.57 17.28 11.14
C LEU A 109 -19.00 17.52 10.62
N PRO A 110 -19.43 16.81 9.56
CA PRO A 110 -20.82 16.83 9.13
C PRO A 110 -21.76 16.29 10.22
N ASP A 111 -23.06 16.55 10.05
CA ASP A 111 -24.12 16.07 10.94
C ASP A 111 -23.98 14.55 11.19
N PRO A 112 -24.03 14.07 12.47
CA PRO A 112 -24.00 12.63 12.78
C PRO A 112 -25.05 11.80 12.03
N ASN A 113 -26.16 12.40 11.62
CA ASN A 113 -27.17 11.74 10.78
C ASN A 113 -26.76 11.63 9.28
N TYR A 114 -25.63 12.16 8.91
CA TYR A 114 -25.12 12.11 7.54
C TYR A 114 -24.30 10.84 7.26
N TYR A 115 -23.73 10.24 8.29
CA TYR A 115 -22.97 8.99 8.19
C TYR A 115 -23.86 7.79 8.47
N GLY A 116 -23.44 6.65 7.92
CA GLY A 116 -24.16 5.40 8.06
C GLY A 116 -25.26 5.20 7.01
N TYR A 117 -26.06 4.19 7.23
CA TYR A 117 -27.17 3.84 6.35
C TYR A 117 -28.46 4.52 6.77
N ASN A 118 -29.16 5.11 5.80
CA ASN A 118 -30.46 5.76 6.05
C ASN A 118 -31.61 4.85 5.61
N GLU A 119 -32.28 4.22 6.56
CA GLU A 119 -33.39 3.30 6.27
C GLU A 119 -34.60 3.93 5.56
N LYS A 120 -34.82 5.25 5.70
CA LYS A 120 -35.96 5.92 5.07
C LYS A 120 -35.83 6.02 3.55
N ASN A 121 -34.64 6.21 3.05
CA ASN A 121 -34.37 6.29 1.61
C ASN A 121 -33.61 5.08 1.08
N GLN A 122 -33.34 4.08 1.92
CA GLN A 122 -32.59 2.85 1.59
C GLN A 122 -31.25 3.14 0.92
N LYS A 123 -30.53 4.12 1.42
CA LYS A 123 -29.26 4.56 0.88
C LYS A 123 -28.22 4.78 1.98
N GLY A 124 -27.03 4.21 1.84
CA GLY A 124 -25.88 4.55 2.62
C GLY A 124 -25.33 5.93 2.28
N ALA A 125 -24.73 6.59 3.26
CA ALA A 125 -23.83 7.69 2.97
C ALA A 125 -22.56 7.17 2.27
N ILE A 126 -21.86 8.03 1.56
CA ILE A 126 -20.56 7.69 0.94
C ILE A 126 -19.57 7.34 2.04
N ARG A 127 -18.99 6.14 1.98
CA ARG A 127 -17.95 5.67 2.88
C ARG A 127 -16.56 5.80 2.24
N GLY A 128 -16.44 5.47 0.97
CA GLY A 128 -15.24 5.56 0.15
C GLY A 128 -15.49 6.22 -1.19
N ASN A 129 -14.54 6.09 -2.12
CA ASN A 129 -14.65 6.58 -3.48
C ASN A 129 -14.27 5.47 -4.49
N PRO A 130 -15.22 4.69 -4.98
CA PRO A 130 -14.97 3.54 -5.85
C PRO A 130 -14.35 3.91 -7.21
N ASP A 131 -14.37 5.18 -7.58
CA ASP A 131 -13.80 5.67 -8.84
C ASP A 131 -12.26 5.81 -8.80
N THR A 132 -11.65 5.72 -7.62
CA THR A 132 -10.21 5.94 -7.42
C THR A 132 -9.56 4.76 -6.73
N ASN A 133 -8.75 4.02 -7.46
CA ASN A 133 -7.97 2.93 -6.86
C ASN A 133 -6.94 3.44 -5.85
N ASP A 134 -6.69 2.63 -4.85
CA ASP A 134 -5.73 2.91 -3.78
C ASP A 134 -4.28 2.91 -4.26
N GLY A 135 -3.45 3.61 -3.51
CA GLY A 135 -2.02 3.60 -3.69
C GLY A 135 -1.27 4.08 -2.46
N TYR A 136 0.00 3.72 -2.37
CA TYR A 136 0.80 4.10 -1.23
C TYR A 136 2.24 4.46 -1.58
N LEU A 137 2.81 5.36 -0.77
CA LEU A 137 4.21 5.75 -0.83
C LEU A 137 5.06 4.84 0.05
N LEU A 138 6.22 4.46 -0.46
CA LEU A 138 7.23 3.71 0.27
C LEU A 138 8.56 4.46 0.24
N PHE A 139 9.15 4.66 1.42
CA PHE A 139 10.50 5.19 1.58
C PHE A 139 11.38 4.10 2.18
N GLN A 140 12.50 3.81 1.51
CA GLN A 140 13.41 2.76 1.93
C GLN A 140 14.82 3.30 2.08
N PHE A 141 15.46 2.99 3.22
CA PHE A 141 16.87 3.25 3.46
C PHE A 141 17.62 1.91 3.48
N ASN A 142 18.68 1.84 2.68
CA ASN A 142 19.52 0.68 2.58
C ASN A 142 20.91 0.98 3.13
N PHE A 143 21.42 0.13 3.99
CA PHE A 143 22.80 0.15 4.43
C PHE A 143 23.45 -1.21 4.14
N SER A 144 24.57 -1.22 3.44
CA SER A 144 25.29 -2.45 3.18
C SER A 144 26.79 -2.29 3.36
N TYR A 145 27.43 -3.33 3.89
CA TYR A 145 28.86 -3.43 4.05
C TYR A 145 29.42 -4.52 3.12
N VAL A 146 30.42 -4.15 2.32
CA VAL A 146 31.08 -5.08 1.39
C VAL A 146 32.17 -5.80 2.14
N ILE A 147 31.94 -7.05 2.50
CA ILE A 147 32.88 -7.90 3.26
C ILE A 147 34.09 -8.28 2.40
N ASN A 148 33.90 -8.45 1.09
CA ASN A 148 34.95 -8.86 0.17
C ASN A 148 35.03 -7.92 -1.04
N SER A 149 35.97 -6.98 -1.02
CA SER A 149 36.23 -6.08 -2.16
C SER A 149 37.11 -6.73 -3.24
N GLY A 150 37.07 -8.05 -3.33
CA GLY A 150 37.75 -8.81 -4.37
C GLY A 150 37.21 -8.45 -5.74
N ASN A 151 37.84 -7.46 -6.33
CA ASN A 151 37.55 -6.78 -7.59
C ASN A 151 37.69 -7.70 -8.84
N SER A 152 37.58 -9.03 -8.66
CA SER A 152 37.89 -9.98 -9.73
C SER A 152 36.75 -10.12 -10.75
N PHE A 153 35.48 -10.01 -10.32
CA PHE A 153 34.35 -10.25 -11.22
C PHE A 153 34.13 -9.13 -12.25
N TYR A 154 34.24 -7.88 -11.83
CA TYR A 154 34.10 -6.74 -12.74
C TYR A 154 35.35 -6.49 -13.60
N LYS A 155 36.57 -6.72 -13.08
CA LYS A 155 37.79 -6.65 -13.88
C LYS A 155 37.82 -7.70 -14.96
N SER A 156 37.32 -8.91 -14.75
CA SER A 156 37.30 -9.99 -15.71
C SER A 156 36.38 -9.71 -16.91
N ARG A 157 35.17 -9.17 -16.69
CA ARG A 157 34.21 -8.93 -17.79
C ARG A 157 34.46 -7.63 -18.56
N TYR A 158 34.89 -6.57 -17.92
CA TYR A 158 35.14 -5.29 -18.60
C TYR A 158 36.58 -5.07 -19.01
N GLY A 159 37.55 -5.72 -18.39
CA GLY A 159 38.94 -5.65 -18.73
C GLY A 159 39.24 -6.23 -20.15
N SER A 160 38.50 -7.24 -20.58
CA SER A 160 38.62 -7.81 -21.91
C SER A 160 38.12 -6.89 -23.02
N ILE A 161 37.10 -6.08 -22.73
CA ILE A 161 36.52 -5.13 -23.71
C ILE A 161 37.42 -3.90 -23.88
N VAL A 162 37.97 -3.38 -22.78
CA VAL A 162 38.89 -2.23 -22.82
C VAL A 162 40.23 -2.55 -23.40
N ASN A 163 40.79 -3.74 -23.14
CA ASN A 163 42.06 -4.17 -23.72
C ASN A 163 41.98 -4.52 -25.23
N ARG A 164 40.79 -4.88 -25.74
CA ARG A 164 40.58 -5.10 -27.19
C ARG A 164 40.74 -3.80 -28.00
N LYS A 165 40.40 -2.65 -27.46
CA LYS A 165 40.59 -1.33 -28.12
C LYS A 165 42.04 -0.86 -28.13
N ARG A 166 42.89 -1.27 -27.20
CA ARG A 166 44.32 -0.87 -27.14
C ARG A 166 45.22 -1.63 -28.10
N LYS A 167 44.88 -2.87 -28.51
CA LYS A 167 45.68 -3.67 -29.44
C LYS A 167 45.50 -3.29 -30.92
N ARG A 168 44.57 -2.39 -31.26
CA ARG A 168 44.31 -1.98 -32.66
C ARG A 168 45.00 -0.68 -33.09
N ARG A 169 45.93 -0.13 -32.30
CA ARG A 169 46.74 1.04 -32.63
C ARG A 169 48.23 0.75 -32.47
N LYS A 170 48.77 -0.07 -33.36
CA LYS A 170 50.18 -0.11 -33.68
C LYS A 170 50.23 -0.31 -35.18
N PHE A 171 50.30 0.80 -35.89
CA PHE A 171 50.95 0.93 -37.19
C PHE A 171 52.18 1.79 -36.98
#